data_3d7acf4f38c4297f43c0467baf4361ec
#
_entry.id   3d7acf4f38c4297f43c0467baf4361ec
#
_cell.length_a   1.000
_cell.length_b   1.000
_cell.length_c   1.000
_cell.angle_alpha   90.00
_cell.angle_beta   90.00
_cell.angle_gamma   90.00
#
_symmetry.space_group_name_H-M   'P 1'
#
loop_
_entity.id
_entity.type
_entity.pdbx_description
1 polymer ?
#
loop_
_entity_poly.entity_id
_entity_poly.type
_entity_poly.pdbx_seq_one_letter_code
_entity_poly.pdbx_strand_id
1 'polypeptide(L)'
;MDAKKLLTNKSICALPWTGFELGPNGKVKNCIISKDAIGNINDTHIKDIMLGTTNKNLKTQMLADRKPSNCEGCYLQERNKSNLSSISSRLYYLKEVAARSDLKLFDSVDSFQLKHVDLRWTNACNQACVYCGEQLSSKWAQELGIKVKSKKESRQEVKDFVFENIDNLENVYLAGGEPMLMKENYEFLKLLRDKNKNCSVRVNTNLSTTDTGIFDLLCEFPNVHWTVSLETIEDEYEYIRHHGSWQDFLKNLTVIGKLGHKISFNMLHFILNYKSLFGCIDYLKSLGYHDNSFIVGPLYTPEHQSILNLPDVVLEQVYKIIRDRLDQKPEGYLKNSYINLLEYYSTTAWKKDIPKFIAETEIRDNRRGVSCREVFPKLYEDLGC
;
A
#
# COMPACT_ATOMS: atom_id res chain seq x y z
N MET A 1 -30.25 -8.55 1.65
CA MET A 1 -29.84 -7.70 2.82
C MET A 1 -30.18 -6.25 2.51
N ASP A 2 -30.64 -5.42 3.47
CA ASP A 2 -30.83 -3.98 3.22
C ASP A 2 -29.59 -3.15 3.58
N ALA A 3 -29.50 -1.91 3.08
CA ALA A 3 -28.33 -1.04 3.27
C ALA A 3 -28.07 -0.71 4.75
N LYS A 4 -29.12 -0.52 5.56
CA LYS A 4 -29.00 -0.21 6.99
C LYS A 4 -28.39 -1.40 7.73
N LYS A 5 -28.89 -2.61 7.49
CA LYS A 5 -28.38 -3.85 8.07
C LYS A 5 -26.93 -4.10 7.65
N LEU A 6 -26.58 -3.84 6.38
CA LEU A 6 -25.21 -3.98 5.89
C LEU A 6 -24.25 -3.02 6.60
N LEU A 7 -24.59 -1.73 6.67
CA LEU A 7 -23.73 -0.69 7.26
C LEU A 7 -23.59 -0.81 8.79
N THR A 8 -24.57 -1.40 9.47
CA THR A 8 -24.50 -1.64 10.91
C THR A 8 -23.87 -2.97 11.30
N ASN A 9 -23.65 -3.86 10.32
CA ASN A 9 -22.99 -5.14 10.56
C ASN A 9 -21.52 -4.95 10.93
N LYS A 10 -21.04 -5.67 11.95
CA LYS A 10 -19.70 -5.51 12.51
C LYS A 10 -18.65 -6.46 11.93
N SER A 11 -19.07 -7.41 11.08
CA SER A 11 -18.20 -8.46 10.54
C SER A 11 -18.12 -8.44 9.01
N ILE A 12 -19.20 -8.06 8.31
CA ILE A 12 -19.24 -8.09 6.83
C ILE A 12 -18.23 -7.11 6.22
N CYS A 13 -17.52 -7.59 5.20
CA CYS A 13 -16.73 -6.80 4.26
C CYS A 13 -17.22 -7.08 2.85
N ALA A 14 -17.27 -6.07 1.98
CA ALA A 14 -17.73 -6.25 0.59
C ALA A 14 -16.76 -7.07 -0.26
N LEU A 15 -15.44 -6.94 -0.02
CA LEU A 15 -14.41 -7.47 -0.91
C LEU A 15 -14.46 -8.99 -1.17
N PRO A 16 -14.79 -9.88 -0.21
CA PRO A 16 -14.95 -11.30 -0.51
C PRO A 16 -15.98 -11.60 -1.61
N TRP A 17 -16.97 -10.72 -1.80
CA TRP A 17 -18.01 -10.81 -2.83
C TRP A 17 -17.70 -10.02 -4.10
N THR A 18 -16.79 -9.02 -4.02
CA THR A 18 -16.67 -8.02 -5.10
C THR A 18 -15.26 -7.83 -5.63
N GLY A 19 -14.24 -8.43 -5.03
CA GLY A 19 -12.89 -8.12 -5.46
C GLY A 19 -11.82 -9.08 -4.96
N PHE A 20 -10.61 -8.85 -5.46
CA PHE A 20 -9.41 -9.56 -5.05
C PHE A 20 -8.15 -8.70 -5.24
N GLU A 21 -7.08 -9.10 -4.54
CA GLU A 21 -5.70 -8.69 -4.78
C GLU A 21 -4.94 -9.84 -5.43
N LEU A 22 -4.23 -9.55 -6.51
CA LEU A 22 -3.26 -10.47 -7.15
C LEU A 22 -1.85 -10.03 -6.79
N GLY A 23 -1.11 -10.86 -6.05
CA GLY A 23 0.31 -10.65 -5.75
C GLY A 23 1.24 -11.10 -6.89
N PRO A 24 2.49 -10.56 -6.98
CA PRO A 24 3.44 -10.90 -8.04
C PRO A 24 3.84 -12.37 -8.11
N ASN A 25 3.72 -13.08 -6.99
CA ASN A 25 4.00 -14.51 -6.85
C ASN A 25 2.78 -15.42 -7.15
N GLY A 26 1.68 -14.83 -7.63
CA GLY A 26 0.44 -15.55 -7.95
C GLY A 26 -0.50 -15.77 -6.76
N LYS A 27 -0.14 -15.32 -5.54
CA LYS A 27 -1.05 -15.39 -4.39
C LYS A 27 -2.23 -14.47 -4.61
N VAL A 28 -3.42 -14.95 -4.25
CA VAL A 28 -4.68 -14.20 -4.30
C VAL A 28 -5.17 -13.98 -2.88
N LYS A 29 -5.50 -12.73 -2.57
CA LYS A 29 -6.12 -12.32 -1.30
C LYS A 29 -7.45 -11.61 -1.58
N ASN A 30 -8.29 -11.44 -0.56
CA ASN A 30 -9.47 -10.59 -0.70
C ASN A 30 -9.11 -9.09 -0.71
N CYS A 31 -8.04 -8.72 -0.04
CA CYS A 31 -7.49 -7.35 -0.03
C CYS A 31 -6.05 -7.35 0.49
N ILE A 32 -5.36 -6.23 0.34
CA ILE A 32 -3.99 -6.03 0.81
C ILE A 32 -3.80 -6.24 2.33
N ILE A 33 -4.85 -5.97 3.13
CA ILE A 33 -4.81 -6.09 4.60
C ILE A 33 -5.06 -7.54 5.06
N SER A 34 -5.57 -8.42 4.18
CA SER A 34 -5.77 -9.83 4.52
C SER A 34 -4.46 -10.48 4.96
N LYS A 35 -4.50 -11.18 6.09
CA LYS A 35 -3.33 -11.88 6.64
C LYS A 35 -2.84 -12.97 5.70
N ASP A 36 -3.75 -13.85 5.27
CA ASP A 36 -3.44 -15.01 4.46
C ASP A 36 -4.03 -14.92 3.06
N ALA A 37 -3.41 -15.60 2.10
CA ALA A 37 -3.96 -15.80 0.78
C ALA A 37 -5.16 -16.76 0.83
N ILE A 38 -6.14 -16.53 -0.05
CA ILE A 38 -7.29 -17.44 -0.24
C ILE A 38 -7.04 -18.46 -1.32
N GLY A 39 -5.95 -18.33 -2.07
CA GLY A 39 -5.50 -19.26 -3.10
C GLY A 39 -4.25 -18.77 -3.84
N ASN A 40 -3.85 -19.53 -4.86
CA ASN A 40 -2.74 -19.17 -5.73
C ASN A 40 -3.09 -19.53 -7.17
N ILE A 41 -2.97 -18.57 -8.09
CA ILE A 41 -3.28 -18.78 -9.52
C ILE A 41 -2.33 -19.76 -10.21
N ASN A 42 -1.16 -20.05 -9.63
CA ASN A 42 -0.26 -21.06 -10.15
C ASN A 42 -0.79 -22.50 -9.98
N ASP A 43 -1.79 -22.68 -9.11
CA ASP A 43 -2.34 -23.98 -8.71
C ASP A 43 -3.82 -24.11 -9.08
N THR A 44 -4.58 -23.01 -9.12
CA THR A 44 -6.04 -23.02 -9.25
C THR A 44 -6.52 -21.79 -10.03
N HIS A 45 -7.47 -21.98 -10.95
CA HIS A 45 -8.05 -20.88 -11.74
C HIS A 45 -8.68 -19.80 -10.83
N ILE A 46 -8.56 -18.53 -11.22
CA ILE A 46 -9.05 -17.40 -10.40
C ILE A 46 -10.55 -17.49 -10.05
N LYS A 47 -11.40 -17.94 -10.97
CA LYS A 47 -12.84 -18.14 -10.70
C LYS A 47 -13.07 -19.17 -9.58
N ASP A 48 -12.30 -20.26 -9.59
CA ASP A 48 -12.41 -21.32 -8.58
C ASP A 48 -11.87 -20.87 -7.22
N ILE A 49 -10.86 -20.00 -7.19
CA ILE A 49 -10.40 -19.36 -5.95
C ILE A 49 -11.50 -18.48 -5.36
N MET A 50 -12.11 -17.61 -6.17
CA MET A 50 -13.13 -16.67 -5.69
C MET A 50 -14.43 -17.34 -5.26
N LEU A 51 -14.79 -18.47 -5.87
CA LEU A 51 -15.96 -19.28 -5.53
C LEU A 51 -15.58 -20.50 -4.65
N GLY A 52 -14.33 -20.65 -4.29
CA GLY A 52 -13.79 -21.79 -3.56
C GLY A 52 -14.10 -21.77 -2.06
N THR A 53 -13.83 -22.90 -1.42
CA THR A 53 -14.14 -23.16 -0.01
C THR A 53 -13.56 -22.13 0.93
N THR A 54 -12.33 -21.68 0.72
CA THR A 54 -11.64 -20.71 1.59
C THR A 54 -12.40 -19.38 1.60
N ASN A 55 -12.76 -18.85 0.42
CA ASN A 55 -13.51 -17.59 0.33
C ASN A 55 -14.96 -17.76 0.83
N LYS A 56 -15.62 -18.90 0.56
CA LYS A 56 -16.94 -19.21 1.09
C LYS A 56 -16.96 -19.27 2.62
N ASN A 57 -15.94 -19.86 3.23
CA ASN A 57 -15.80 -19.89 4.69
C ASN A 57 -15.68 -18.49 5.30
N LEU A 58 -14.94 -17.58 4.67
CA LEU A 58 -14.87 -16.18 5.10
C LEU A 58 -16.25 -15.52 5.04
N LYS A 59 -16.95 -15.67 3.92
CA LYS A 59 -18.32 -15.15 3.73
C LYS A 59 -19.29 -15.72 4.76
N THR A 60 -19.25 -17.03 4.99
CA THR A 60 -20.10 -17.71 5.99
C THR A 60 -19.88 -17.16 7.40
N GLN A 61 -18.62 -16.97 7.80
CA GLN A 61 -18.30 -16.36 9.09
C GLN A 61 -18.88 -14.94 9.18
N MET A 62 -18.68 -14.12 8.15
CA MET A 62 -19.18 -12.74 8.10
C MET A 62 -20.71 -12.67 8.15
N LEU A 63 -21.42 -13.53 7.43
CA LEU A 63 -22.89 -13.59 7.45
C LEU A 63 -23.44 -14.07 8.80
N ALA A 64 -22.67 -14.89 9.53
CA ALA A 64 -22.99 -15.33 10.89
C ALA A 64 -22.54 -14.33 11.98
N ASP A 65 -22.23 -13.07 11.61
CA ASP A 65 -21.71 -12.00 12.48
C ASP A 65 -20.43 -12.38 13.25
N ARG A 66 -19.62 -13.26 12.67
CA ARG A 66 -18.30 -13.64 13.18
C ARG A 66 -17.21 -12.93 12.39
N LYS A 67 -16.22 -12.42 13.09
CA LYS A 67 -15.07 -11.71 12.52
C LYS A 67 -13.99 -12.71 12.12
N PRO A 68 -13.72 -12.94 10.80
CA PRO A 68 -12.64 -13.83 10.39
C PRO A 68 -11.27 -13.30 10.84
N SER A 69 -10.41 -14.17 11.36
CA SER A 69 -9.04 -13.82 11.79
C SER A 69 -8.20 -13.28 10.63
N ASN A 70 -8.48 -13.73 9.40
CA ASN A 70 -7.83 -13.24 8.19
C ASN A 70 -8.06 -11.73 7.95
N CYS A 71 -9.12 -11.16 8.52
CA CYS A 71 -9.51 -9.75 8.37
C CYS A 71 -9.25 -8.91 9.64
N GLU A 72 -8.46 -9.44 10.58
CA GLU A 72 -8.26 -8.84 11.91
C GLU A 72 -7.76 -7.39 11.85
N GLY A 73 -6.92 -7.03 10.89
CA GLY A 73 -6.37 -5.68 10.74
C GLY A 73 -7.44 -4.58 10.68
N CYS A 74 -8.52 -4.79 9.90
CA CYS A 74 -9.63 -3.84 9.85
C CYS A 74 -10.42 -3.78 11.17
N TYR A 75 -10.64 -4.93 11.80
CA TYR A 75 -11.40 -4.98 13.06
C TYR A 75 -10.63 -4.37 14.23
N LEU A 76 -9.32 -4.50 14.26
CA LEU A 76 -8.45 -3.81 15.24
C LEU A 76 -8.55 -2.30 15.04
N GLN A 77 -8.41 -1.83 13.81
CA GLN A 77 -8.53 -0.41 13.46
C GLN A 77 -9.89 0.18 13.87
N GLU A 78 -10.98 -0.61 13.80
CA GLU A 78 -12.33 -0.18 14.17
C GLU A 78 -12.62 -0.22 15.68
N ARG A 79 -11.84 -0.96 16.48
CA ARG A 79 -11.99 -1.00 17.94
C ARG A 79 -11.53 0.31 18.60
N ASN A 80 -10.56 0.97 18.00
CA ASN A 80 -9.98 2.20 18.52
C ASN A 80 -10.91 3.37 18.23
N LYS A 81 -11.88 3.55 19.12
CA LYS A 81 -12.98 4.52 18.98
C LYS A 81 -12.56 6.00 19.02
N SER A 82 -11.30 6.31 19.32
CA SER A 82 -10.83 7.68 19.44
C SER A 82 -10.74 8.44 18.11
N ASN A 83 -10.86 7.74 16.96
CA ASN A 83 -10.64 8.38 15.66
C ASN A 83 -11.56 7.87 14.56
N LEU A 84 -12.74 8.47 14.48
CA LEU A 84 -13.75 8.28 13.43
C LEU A 84 -13.33 8.78 12.03
N SER A 85 -12.12 9.30 11.86
CA SER A 85 -11.68 9.89 10.61
C SER A 85 -10.92 8.93 9.69
N SER A 86 -10.31 7.84 10.18
CA SER A 86 -9.78 6.77 9.32
C SER A 86 -10.79 5.63 9.18
N ILE A 87 -11.47 5.61 8.08
CA ILE A 87 -12.38 4.51 7.74
C ILE A 87 -11.52 3.31 7.38
N SER A 88 -11.70 2.16 8.05
CA SER A 88 -11.05 0.91 7.63
C SER A 88 -11.41 0.56 6.18
N SER A 89 -10.55 -0.18 5.50
CA SER A 89 -10.86 -0.64 4.13
C SER A 89 -12.20 -1.36 4.08
N ARG A 90 -12.54 -2.15 5.10
CA ARG A 90 -13.84 -2.80 5.22
C ARG A 90 -15.00 -1.81 5.16
N LEU A 91 -14.98 -0.77 6.00
CA LEU A 91 -16.04 0.23 6.06
C LEU A 91 -16.08 1.11 4.79
N TYR A 92 -14.92 1.38 4.20
CA TYR A 92 -14.86 2.09 2.94
C TYR A 92 -15.64 1.35 1.84
N TYR A 93 -15.29 0.09 1.59
CA TYR A 93 -15.96 -0.70 0.55
C TYR A 93 -17.41 -1.04 0.87
N LEU A 94 -17.78 -1.17 2.16
CA LEU A 94 -19.19 -1.32 2.53
C LEU A 94 -20.03 -0.08 2.20
N LYS A 95 -19.50 1.12 2.44
CA LYS A 95 -20.19 2.37 2.08
C LYS A 95 -20.35 2.51 0.57
N GLU A 96 -19.31 2.19 -0.19
CA GLU A 96 -19.36 2.20 -1.67
C GLU A 96 -20.46 1.29 -2.20
N VAL A 97 -20.52 0.04 -1.71
CA VAL A 97 -21.54 -0.93 -2.15
C VAL A 97 -22.94 -0.54 -1.68
N ALA A 98 -23.08 -0.08 -0.44
CA ALA A 98 -24.40 0.33 0.10
C ALA A 98 -25.03 1.48 -0.69
N ALA A 99 -24.21 2.37 -1.27
CA ALA A 99 -24.68 3.48 -2.09
C ALA A 99 -25.21 3.05 -3.48
N ARG A 100 -24.89 1.84 -3.94
CA ARG A 100 -25.12 1.39 -5.33
C ARG A 100 -26.23 0.34 -5.51
N SER A 101 -26.99 0.03 -4.47
CA SER A 101 -28.26 -0.72 -4.50
C SER A 101 -28.21 -2.23 -4.83
N ASP A 102 -27.05 -2.84 -5.19
CA ASP A 102 -27.00 -4.29 -5.47
C ASP A 102 -26.65 -5.11 -4.20
N LEU A 103 -27.54 -5.09 -3.24
CA LEU A 103 -27.36 -5.74 -1.95
C LEU A 103 -27.73 -7.24 -1.96
N LYS A 104 -28.31 -7.74 -3.04
CA LYS A 104 -28.63 -9.18 -3.23
C LYS A 104 -27.36 -10.04 -3.25
N LEU A 105 -26.24 -9.43 -3.65
CA LEU A 105 -24.93 -10.08 -3.66
C LEU A 105 -24.55 -10.69 -2.28
N PHE A 106 -25.02 -10.06 -1.18
CA PHE A 106 -24.73 -10.52 0.18
C PHE A 106 -25.75 -11.55 0.73
N ASP A 107 -26.70 -12.01 -0.08
CA ASP A 107 -27.67 -13.01 0.36
C ASP A 107 -27.14 -14.45 0.19
N SER A 108 -26.03 -14.64 -0.56
CA SER A 108 -25.43 -15.96 -0.80
C SER A 108 -23.90 -15.93 -0.69
N VAL A 109 -23.34 -16.99 -0.13
CA VAL A 109 -21.87 -17.24 -0.12
C VAL A 109 -21.35 -17.66 -1.50
N ASP A 110 -22.22 -18.11 -2.38
CA ASP A 110 -21.90 -18.56 -3.74
C ASP A 110 -21.86 -17.41 -4.75
N SER A 111 -22.38 -16.23 -4.39
CA SER A 111 -22.38 -15.08 -5.28
C SER A 111 -20.99 -14.40 -5.30
N PHE A 112 -20.61 -13.94 -6.49
CA PHE A 112 -19.43 -13.12 -6.72
C PHE A 112 -19.65 -12.25 -7.96
N GLN A 113 -19.32 -10.96 -7.86
CA GLN A 113 -19.34 -10.03 -8.98
C GLN A 113 -18.10 -9.15 -8.89
N LEU A 114 -17.22 -9.22 -9.89
CA LEU A 114 -15.99 -8.46 -9.89
C LEU A 114 -16.27 -6.95 -10.09
N LYS A 115 -15.94 -6.16 -9.05
CA LYS A 115 -16.05 -4.70 -9.03
C LYS A 115 -14.75 -4.01 -8.62
N HIS A 116 -13.91 -4.73 -7.86
CA HIS A 116 -12.67 -4.18 -7.30
C HIS A 116 -11.50 -5.12 -7.58
N VAL A 117 -10.40 -4.58 -8.12
CA VAL A 117 -9.18 -5.33 -8.33
C VAL A 117 -7.96 -4.56 -7.81
N ASP A 118 -7.07 -5.26 -7.12
CA ASP A 118 -5.70 -4.83 -6.81
C ASP A 118 -4.75 -5.70 -7.63
N LEU A 119 -4.12 -5.10 -8.65
CA LEU A 119 -3.34 -5.82 -9.64
C LEU A 119 -1.84 -5.54 -9.44
N ARG A 120 -1.11 -6.60 -9.09
CA ARG A 120 0.34 -6.62 -8.93
C ARG A 120 0.91 -7.70 -9.82
N TRP A 121 0.90 -7.44 -11.11
CA TRP A 121 1.23 -8.43 -12.15
C TRP A 121 2.62 -9.04 -11.99
N THR A 122 3.61 -8.20 -11.67
CA THR A 122 5.01 -8.61 -11.57
C THR A 122 5.72 -7.82 -10.46
N ASN A 123 6.96 -8.19 -10.18
CA ASN A 123 7.87 -7.42 -9.36
C ASN A 123 8.73 -6.43 -10.16
N ALA A 124 8.39 -6.14 -11.43
CA ALA A 124 9.14 -5.19 -12.25
C ALA A 124 9.20 -3.82 -11.56
N CYS A 125 10.40 -3.40 -11.19
CA CYS A 125 10.66 -2.15 -10.49
C CYS A 125 12.07 -1.68 -10.86
N ASN A 126 12.23 -0.36 -10.99
CA ASN A 126 13.53 0.26 -11.26
C ASN A 126 14.25 0.75 -10.01
N GLN A 127 13.67 0.57 -8.82
CA GLN A 127 14.27 0.92 -7.53
C GLN A 127 14.45 -0.31 -6.63
N ALA A 128 15.45 -0.25 -5.73
CA ALA A 128 15.71 -1.24 -4.69
C ALA A 128 15.65 -0.58 -3.31
N CYS A 129 14.46 -0.09 -2.91
CA CYS A 129 14.25 0.60 -1.65
C CYS A 129 14.70 -0.25 -0.45
N VAL A 130 15.33 0.35 0.55
CA VAL A 130 15.99 -0.35 1.67
C VAL A 130 15.07 -1.25 2.49
N TYR A 131 13.78 -0.93 2.55
CA TYR A 131 12.75 -1.69 3.26
C TYR A 131 11.97 -2.68 2.37
N CYS A 132 12.28 -2.71 1.07
CA CYS A 132 11.63 -3.60 0.11
C CYS A 132 12.36 -4.96 0.03
N GLY A 133 11.92 -5.83 -0.87
CA GLY A 133 12.54 -7.13 -1.11
C GLY A 133 12.32 -7.63 -2.54
N GLU A 134 12.93 -8.79 -2.84
CA GLU A 134 12.94 -9.41 -4.16
C GLU A 134 11.56 -9.75 -4.70
N GLN A 135 10.59 -9.98 -3.80
CA GLN A 135 9.21 -10.31 -4.20
C GLN A 135 8.48 -9.13 -4.85
N LEU A 136 8.86 -7.90 -4.47
CA LEU A 136 8.23 -6.65 -4.93
C LEU A 136 9.16 -5.77 -5.76
N SER A 137 10.44 -6.13 -5.92
CA SER A 137 11.39 -5.39 -6.73
C SER A 137 12.30 -6.31 -7.53
N SER A 138 12.27 -6.15 -8.86
CA SER A 138 13.18 -6.86 -9.75
C SER A 138 14.63 -6.40 -9.59
N LYS A 139 14.87 -5.15 -9.12
CA LYS A 139 16.21 -4.66 -8.78
C LYS A 139 16.76 -5.37 -7.55
N TRP A 140 15.95 -5.53 -6.50
CA TRP A 140 16.31 -6.38 -5.36
C TRP A 140 16.60 -7.82 -5.76
N ALA A 141 15.72 -8.41 -6.58
CA ALA A 141 15.93 -9.78 -7.07
C ALA A 141 17.24 -9.90 -7.86
N GLN A 142 17.57 -8.90 -8.68
CA GLN A 142 18.84 -8.83 -9.41
C GLN A 142 20.04 -8.72 -8.46
N GLU A 143 19.99 -7.84 -7.44
CA GLU A 143 21.07 -7.69 -6.45
C GLU A 143 21.35 -9.00 -5.70
N LEU A 144 20.32 -9.80 -5.43
CA LEU A 144 20.43 -11.06 -4.69
C LEU A 144 20.67 -12.28 -5.60
N GLY A 145 20.68 -12.12 -6.92
CA GLY A 145 20.75 -13.25 -7.86
C GLY A 145 19.51 -14.16 -7.82
N ILE A 146 18.37 -13.66 -7.38
CA ILE A 146 17.13 -14.44 -7.21
C ILE A 146 16.21 -14.24 -8.41
N LYS A 147 15.58 -15.32 -8.87
CA LYS A 147 14.51 -15.26 -9.89
C LYS A 147 13.15 -15.49 -9.20
N VAL A 148 12.30 -14.45 -9.20
CA VAL A 148 10.91 -14.60 -8.73
C VAL A 148 10.13 -15.40 -9.76
N LYS A 149 9.61 -16.56 -9.34
CA LYS A 149 8.86 -17.48 -10.21
C LYS A 149 7.39 -17.02 -10.25
N SER A 150 6.86 -16.89 -11.45
CA SER A 150 5.43 -16.76 -11.70
C SER A 150 5.12 -17.36 -13.08
N LYS A 151 4.10 -18.19 -13.16
CA LYS A 151 3.69 -18.82 -14.41
C LYS A 151 3.00 -17.79 -15.31
N LYS A 152 3.46 -17.66 -16.55
CA LYS A 152 2.92 -16.71 -17.52
C LYS A 152 1.48 -17.05 -17.91
N GLU A 153 1.20 -18.34 -18.06
CA GLU A 153 -0.11 -18.88 -18.42
C GLU A 153 -1.18 -18.52 -17.38
N SER A 154 -0.87 -18.73 -16.10
CA SER A 154 -1.79 -18.41 -15.00
C SER A 154 -2.13 -16.93 -14.90
N ARG A 155 -1.17 -16.04 -15.23
CA ARG A 155 -1.44 -14.60 -15.32
C ARG A 155 -2.33 -14.24 -16.50
N GLN A 156 -2.21 -14.94 -17.62
CA GLN A 156 -3.08 -14.72 -18.77
C GLN A 156 -4.54 -15.07 -18.42
N GLU A 157 -4.78 -16.16 -17.70
CA GLU A 157 -6.13 -16.53 -17.23
C GLU A 157 -6.76 -15.46 -16.33
N VAL A 158 -5.96 -14.86 -15.40
CA VAL A 158 -6.45 -13.73 -14.58
C VAL A 158 -6.75 -12.51 -15.44
N LYS A 159 -5.88 -12.21 -16.41
CA LYS A 159 -6.08 -11.11 -17.34
C LYS A 159 -7.38 -11.28 -18.12
N ASP A 160 -7.62 -12.47 -18.67
CA ASP A 160 -8.83 -12.78 -19.40
C ASP A 160 -10.08 -12.63 -18.51
N PHE A 161 -10.01 -13.16 -17.27
CA PHE A 161 -11.09 -13.00 -16.30
C PHE A 161 -11.41 -11.53 -15.95
N VAL A 162 -10.37 -10.71 -15.75
CA VAL A 162 -10.54 -9.27 -15.48
C VAL A 162 -11.12 -8.57 -16.71
N PHE A 163 -10.66 -8.91 -17.91
CA PHE A 163 -11.13 -8.33 -19.18
C PHE A 163 -12.58 -8.68 -19.49
N GLU A 164 -13.00 -9.92 -19.20
CA GLU A 164 -14.42 -10.33 -19.32
C GLU A 164 -15.36 -9.53 -18.40
N ASN A 165 -14.82 -8.99 -17.27
CA ASN A 165 -15.59 -8.26 -16.27
C ASN A 165 -15.32 -6.75 -16.27
N ILE A 166 -14.64 -6.22 -17.28
CA ILE A 166 -14.12 -4.85 -17.29
C ILE A 166 -15.22 -3.78 -17.19
N ASP A 167 -16.39 -4.04 -17.77
CA ASP A 167 -17.54 -3.13 -17.74
C ASP A 167 -18.15 -3.01 -16.32
N ASN A 168 -17.90 -3.99 -15.45
CA ASN A 168 -18.41 -4.03 -14.07
C ASN A 168 -17.43 -3.41 -13.05
N LEU A 169 -16.18 -3.10 -13.47
CA LEU A 169 -15.18 -2.56 -12.56
C LEU A 169 -15.55 -1.16 -12.09
N GLU A 170 -15.47 -0.96 -10.79
CA GLU A 170 -15.73 0.31 -10.12
C GLU A 170 -14.45 0.93 -9.58
N ASN A 171 -13.53 0.10 -9.09
CA ASN A 171 -12.26 0.53 -8.54
C ASN A 171 -11.13 -0.41 -8.97
N VAL A 172 -10.07 0.17 -9.46
CA VAL A 172 -8.83 -0.50 -9.84
C VAL A 172 -7.70 0.08 -9.00
N TYR A 173 -6.90 -0.78 -8.39
CA TYR A 173 -5.65 -0.42 -7.72
C TYR A 173 -4.48 -1.08 -8.43
N LEU A 174 -3.58 -0.26 -8.97
CA LEU A 174 -2.36 -0.71 -9.64
C LEU A 174 -1.18 -0.53 -8.69
N ALA A 175 -0.51 -1.62 -8.37
CA ALA A 175 0.64 -1.66 -7.48
C ALA A 175 1.60 -2.80 -7.87
N GLY A 176 2.45 -3.24 -6.94
CA GLY A 176 3.41 -4.34 -7.12
C GLY A 176 4.84 -3.84 -7.06
N GLY A 177 5.64 -4.00 -8.12
CA GLY A 177 6.90 -3.31 -8.28
C GLY A 177 6.66 -1.83 -8.57
N GLU A 178 6.91 -1.39 -9.81
CA GLU A 178 6.48 -0.06 -10.29
C GLU A 178 5.42 -0.23 -11.37
N PRO A 179 4.16 0.16 -11.12
CA PRO A 179 3.06 -0.02 -12.08
C PRO A 179 3.27 0.66 -13.43
N MET A 180 4.01 1.79 -13.44
CA MET A 180 4.29 2.55 -14.65
C MET A 180 5.21 1.82 -15.64
N LEU A 181 5.84 0.71 -15.19
CA LEU A 181 6.79 -0.09 -15.99
C LEU A 181 6.21 -1.45 -16.42
N MET A 182 4.97 -1.78 -16.01
CA MET A 182 4.37 -3.08 -16.28
C MET A 182 3.54 -3.05 -17.56
N LYS A 183 3.97 -3.76 -18.61
CA LYS A 183 3.25 -3.82 -19.88
C LYS A 183 1.80 -4.33 -19.75
N GLU A 184 1.55 -5.18 -18.76
CA GLU A 184 0.22 -5.69 -18.45
C GLU A 184 -0.74 -4.54 -18.06
N ASN A 185 -0.24 -3.52 -17.37
CA ASN A 185 -1.01 -2.32 -17.04
C ASN A 185 -1.33 -1.48 -18.28
N TYR A 186 -0.42 -1.41 -19.25
CA TYR A 186 -0.70 -0.71 -20.50
C TYR A 186 -1.88 -1.33 -21.26
N GLU A 187 -1.84 -2.65 -21.46
CA GLU A 187 -2.89 -3.40 -22.15
C GLU A 187 -4.23 -3.30 -21.41
N PHE A 188 -4.19 -3.43 -20.08
CA PHE A 188 -5.37 -3.33 -19.22
C PHE A 188 -5.99 -1.93 -19.26
N LEU A 189 -5.19 -0.87 -19.06
CA LEU A 189 -5.68 0.52 -19.05
C LEU A 189 -6.24 0.94 -20.43
N LYS A 190 -5.63 0.47 -21.53
CA LYS A 190 -6.15 0.73 -22.87
C LYS A 190 -7.57 0.18 -23.02
N LEU A 191 -7.79 -1.06 -22.60
CA LEU A 191 -9.13 -1.67 -22.66
C LEU A 191 -10.11 -1.00 -21.68
N LEU A 192 -9.65 -0.69 -20.45
CA LEU A 192 -10.47 0.00 -19.45
C LEU A 192 -10.93 1.37 -19.93
N ARG A 193 -10.04 2.14 -20.57
CA ARG A 193 -10.37 3.42 -21.18
C ARG A 193 -11.48 3.29 -22.23
N ASP A 194 -11.38 2.28 -23.09
CA ASP A 194 -12.29 2.08 -24.22
C ASP A 194 -13.66 1.56 -23.75
N LYS A 195 -13.73 0.80 -22.68
CA LYS A 195 -14.94 0.13 -22.18
C LYS A 195 -15.55 0.79 -20.96
N ASN A 196 -14.74 1.28 -20.01
CA ASN A 196 -15.20 1.76 -18.72
C ASN A 196 -14.32 2.92 -18.19
N LYS A 197 -14.27 4.01 -18.95
CA LYS A 197 -13.44 5.19 -18.66
C LYS A 197 -13.74 5.86 -17.30
N ASN A 198 -14.94 5.68 -16.77
CA ASN A 198 -15.36 6.28 -15.50
C ASN A 198 -14.93 5.47 -14.26
N CYS A 199 -14.34 4.29 -14.47
CA CYS A 199 -13.78 3.50 -13.38
C CYS A 199 -12.74 4.33 -12.60
N SER A 200 -12.78 4.24 -11.28
CA SER A 200 -11.77 4.88 -10.43
C SER A 200 -10.46 4.10 -10.49
N VAL A 201 -9.37 4.77 -10.86
CA VAL A 201 -8.04 4.15 -10.94
C VAL A 201 -7.13 4.75 -9.88
N ARG A 202 -6.61 3.93 -8.98
CA ARG A 202 -5.58 4.31 -8.03
C ARG A 202 -4.25 3.67 -8.45
N VAL A 203 -3.20 4.47 -8.48
CA VAL A 203 -1.85 4.00 -8.85
C VAL A 203 -0.90 4.25 -7.69
N ASN A 204 -0.29 3.18 -7.15
CA ASN A 204 0.75 3.29 -6.13
C ASN A 204 2.12 3.26 -6.81
N THR A 205 2.75 4.40 -6.93
CA THR A 205 3.96 4.60 -7.74
C THR A 205 5.11 5.18 -6.93
N ASN A 206 6.34 4.82 -7.30
CA ASN A 206 7.56 5.49 -6.84
C ASN A 206 7.80 6.82 -7.59
N LEU A 207 6.98 7.10 -8.59
CA LEU A 207 7.01 8.32 -9.40
C LEU A 207 8.36 8.61 -10.05
N SER A 208 9.13 7.58 -10.38
CA SER A 208 10.46 7.74 -11.00
C SER A 208 10.41 8.19 -12.45
N THR A 209 9.25 8.04 -13.13
CA THR A 209 9.07 8.45 -14.51
C THR A 209 7.61 8.77 -14.81
N THR A 210 7.40 9.74 -15.69
CA THR A 210 6.13 10.06 -16.36
C THR A 210 6.23 9.88 -17.88
N ASP A 211 7.37 9.43 -18.35
CA ASP A 211 7.63 9.17 -19.79
C ASP A 211 7.31 7.71 -20.11
N THR A 212 6.02 7.37 -20.07
CA THR A 212 5.54 6.02 -20.39
C THR A 212 4.15 6.09 -21.03
N GLY A 213 3.84 5.18 -21.97
CA GLY A 213 2.49 5.06 -22.50
C GLY A 213 1.41 4.72 -21.46
N ILE A 214 1.81 4.18 -20.27
CA ILE A 214 0.90 3.98 -19.14
C ILE A 214 0.51 5.33 -18.53
N PHE A 215 1.46 6.23 -18.37
CA PHE A 215 1.19 7.58 -17.89
C PHE A 215 0.25 8.33 -18.83
N ASP A 216 0.49 8.27 -20.15
CA ASP A 216 -0.35 8.92 -21.15
C ASP A 216 -1.79 8.40 -21.07
N LEU A 217 -1.97 7.08 -20.95
CA LEU A 217 -3.30 6.50 -20.75
C LEU A 217 -3.97 6.98 -19.46
N LEU A 218 -3.22 7.03 -18.34
CA LEU A 218 -3.76 7.50 -17.06
C LEU A 218 -4.22 8.95 -17.12
N CYS A 219 -3.56 9.80 -17.90
CA CYS A 219 -3.99 11.19 -18.12
C CYS A 219 -5.36 11.30 -18.82
N GLU A 220 -5.80 10.26 -19.52
CA GLU A 220 -7.10 10.25 -20.19
C GLU A 220 -8.27 9.90 -19.25
N PHE A 221 -8.02 9.36 -18.04
CA PHE A 221 -9.06 9.00 -17.09
C PHE A 221 -9.45 10.19 -16.21
N PRO A 222 -10.75 10.42 -15.95
CA PRO A 222 -11.19 11.53 -15.09
C PRO A 222 -10.97 11.28 -13.60
N ASN A 223 -10.88 10.02 -13.18
CA ASN A 223 -10.87 9.60 -11.77
C ASN A 223 -9.58 8.85 -11.39
N VAL A 224 -8.43 9.50 -11.56
CA VAL A 224 -7.14 8.94 -11.12
C VAL A 224 -6.78 9.44 -9.72
N HIS A 225 -6.30 8.53 -8.89
CA HIS A 225 -5.71 8.85 -7.60
C HIS A 225 -4.26 8.36 -7.56
N TRP A 226 -3.33 9.28 -7.60
CA TRP A 226 -1.90 9.00 -7.43
C TRP A 226 -1.59 8.80 -5.95
N THR A 227 -1.14 7.61 -5.61
CA THR A 227 -0.58 7.29 -4.29
C THR A 227 0.93 7.23 -4.45
N VAL A 228 1.58 8.34 -4.15
CA VAL A 228 3.02 8.53 -4.34
C VAL A 228 3.76 8.03 -3.11
N SER A 229 4.70 7.12 -3.31
CA SER A 229 5.51 6.58 -2.23
C SER A 229 6.70 7.51 -1.96
N LEU A 230 6.83 8.03 -0.73
CA LEU A 230 7.90 8.96 -0.33
C LEU A 230 8.11 8.89 1.18
N GLU A 231 9.35 8.82 1.65
CA GLU A 231 9.69 8.75 3.09
C GLU A 231 10.52 9.94 3.58
N THR A 232 11.28 10.58 2.69
CA THR A 232 12.19 11.69 2.99
C THR A 232 12.56 12.43 1.70
N ILE A 233 13.53 13.36 1.74
CA ILE A 233 13.95 14.23 0.64
C ILE A 233 15.46 14.10 0.35
N GLU A 234 15.91 14.56 -0.81
CA GLU A 234 17.29 14.73 -1.21
C GLU A 234 18.14 13.45 -1.08
N ASP A 235 19.35 13.53 -0.53
CA ASP A 235 20.28 12.41 -0.41
C ASP A 235 19.72 11.25 0.40
N GLU A 236 18.93 11.54 1.44
CA GLU A 236 18.23 10.51 2.21
C GLU A 236 17.20 9.77 1.34
N TYR A 237 16.49 10.48 0.45
CA TYR A 237 15.59 9.85 -0.51
C TYR A 237 16.35 8.89 -1.43
N GLU A 238 17.46 9.31 -2.01
CA GLU A 238 18.26 8.51 -2.95
C GLU A 238 18.89 7.29 -2.28
N TYR A 239 19.28 7.41 -1.01
CA TYR A 239 19.74 6.26 -0.22
C TYR A 239 18.60 5.27 0.07
N ILE A 240 17.46 5.76 0.59
CA ILE A 240 16.31 4.91 0.95
C ILE A 240 15.72 4.25 -0.29
N ARG A 241 15.60 5.00 -1.39
CA ARG A 241 15.05 4.56 -2.67
C ARG A 241 16.14 4.33 -3.70
N HIS A 242 17.06 3.44 -3.34
CA HIS A 242 18.25 3.15 -4.17
C HIS A 242 17.89 2.99 -5.65
N HIS A 243 18.62 3.63 -6.55
CA HIS A 243 18.35 3.91 -7.96
C HIS A 243 17.23 4.94 -8.21
N GLY A 244 16.70 5.60 -7.19
CA GLY A 244 15.85 6.78 -7.36
C GLY A 244 16.70 8.04 -7.60
N SER A 245 16.13 9.03 -8.28
CA SER A 245 16.68 10.38 -8.43
C SER A 245 15.69 11.37 -7.82
N TRP A 246 16.14 12.16 -6.86
CA TRP A 246 15.32 13.20 -6.23
C TRP A 246 14.86 14.25 -7.23
N GLN A 247 15.75 14.64 -8.14
CA GLN A 247 15.46 15.62 -9.20
C GLN A 247 14.36 15.13 -10.15
N ASP A 248 14.45 13.86 -10.60
CA ASP A 248 13.42 13.27 -11.46
C ASP A 248 12.10 13.13 -10.72
N PHE A 249 12.13 12.74 -9.44
CA PHE A 249 10.94 12.68 -8.59
C PHE A 249 10.22 14.04 -8.54
N LEU A 250 10.94 15.15 -8.26
CA LEU A 250 10.36 16.50 -8.19
C LEU A 250 9.80 16.95 -9.54
N LYS A 251 10.53 16.68 -10.62
CA LYS A 251 10.05 16.95 -11.98
C LYS A 251 8.72 16.23 -12.24
N ASN A 252 8.67 14.93 -11.96
CA ASN A 252 7.48 14.12 -12.19
C ASN A 252 6.32 14.51 -11.25
N LEU A 253 6.61 14.86 -9.99
CA LEU A 253 5.63 15.37 -9.04
C LEU A 253 4.98 16.67 -9.57
N THR A 254 5.79 17.56 -10.15
CA THR A 254 5.30 18.78 -10.79
C THR A 254 4.39 18.48 -12.00
N VAL A 255 4.71 17.44 -12.78
CA VAL A 255 3.89 17.02 -13.92
C VAL A 255 2.52 16.54 -13.45
N ILE A 256 2.47 15.59 -12.50
CA ILE A 256 1.18 15.06 -12.02
C ILE A 256 0.38 16.11 -11.24
N GLY A 257 1.04 17.07 -10.57
CA GLY A 257 0.40 18.17 -9.86
C GLY A 257 -0.44 19.09 -10.76
N LYS A 258 -0.15 19.15 -12.06
CA LYS A 258 -0.88 19.94 -13.05
C LYS A 258 -2.10 19.24 -13.63
N LEU A 259 -2.29 17.94 -13.39
CA LEU A 259 -3.38 17.15 -13.98
C LEU A 259 -4.73 17.37 -13.30
N GLY A 260 -4.78 17.99 -12.12
CA GLY A 260 -6.01 18.11 -11.32
C GLY A 260 -6.49 16.79 -10.67
N HIS A 261 -5.72 15.73 -10.81
CA HIS A 261 -5.99 14.44 -10.17
C HIS A 261 -5.70 14.48 -8.67
N LYS A 262 -6.34 13.58 -7.91
CA LYS A 262 -6.03 13.43 -6.50
C LYS A 262 -4.62 12.88 -6.30
N ILE A 263 -3.85 13.48 -5.39
CA ILE A 263 -2.51 13.03 -5.00
C ILE A 263 -2.50 12.77 -3.49
N SER A 264 -1.96 11.61 -3.10
CA SER A 264 -1.65 11.28 -1.70
C SER A 264 -0.23 10.74 -1.62
N PHE A 265 0.45 11.02 -0.52
CA PHE A 265 1.76 10.47 -0.21
C PHE A 265 1.58 9.30 0.75
N ASN A 266 2.08 8.12 0.36
CA ASN A 266 2.15 6.94 1.20
C ASN A 266 3.56 6.87 1.79
N MET A 267 3.66 7.11 3.09
CA MET A 267 4.93 7.32 3.80
C MET A 267 5.10 6.27 4.89
N LEU A 268 6.25 5.61 4.88
CA LEU A 268 6.63 4.68 5.95
C LEU A 268 7.50 5.42 6.98
N HIS A 269 7.15 5.30 8.26
CA HIS A 269 7.96 5.81 9.36
C HIS A 269 8.79 4.67 9.95
N PHE A 270 10.11 4.80 9.88
CA PHE A 270 11.05 3.76 10.26
C PHE A 270 12.40 4.34 10.71
N ILE A 271 13.36 3.50 11.06
CA ILE A 271 14.59 3.91 11.74
C ILE A 271 15.40 4.95 10.95
N LEU A 272 15.44 4.90 9.61
CA LEU A 272 16.25 5.84 8.83
C LEU A 272 15.64 7.24 8.77
N ASN A 273 14.30 7.35 8.79
CA ASN A 273 13.63 8.64 8.71
C ASN A 273 12.94 9.07 10.01
N TYR A 274 13.35 8.52 11.15
CA TYR A 274 12.70 8.69 12.45
C TYR A 274 12.44 10.15 12.86
N LYS A 275 13.25 11.10 12.38
CA LYS A 275 13.07 12.56 12.55
C LYS A 275 12.81 13.27 11.21
N SER A 276 13.48 12.88 10.13
CA SER A 276 13.41 13.59 8.84
C SER A 276 12.07 13.45 8.11
N LEU A 277 11.28 12.42 8.42
CA LEU A 277 9.90 12.28 7.92
C LEU A 277 9.08 13.56 8.12
N PHE A 278 9.21 14.17 9.29
CA PHE A 278 8.42 15.37 9.64
C PHE A 278 8.83 16.59 8.81
N GLY A 279 10.13 16.72 8.52
CA GLY A 279 10.65 17.73 7.60
C GLY A 279 10.19 17.51 6.16
N CYS A 280 10.12 16.26 5.73
CA CYS A 280 9.56 15.90 4.42
C CYS A 280 8.08 16.32 4.30
N ILE A 281 7.27 16.08 5.33
CA ILE A 281 5.87 16.53 5.35
C ILE A 281 5.78 18.06 5.27
N ASP A 282 6.62 18.79 6.03
CA ASP A 282 6.65 20.24 6.00
C ASP A 282 7.06 20.79 4.61
N TYR A 283 8.05 20.15 3.99
CA TYR A 283 8.46 20.46 2.62
C TYR A 283 7.29 20.29 1.64
N LEU A 284 6.59 19.17 1.68
CA LEU A 284 5.42 18.93 0.81
C LEU A 284 4.27 19.91 1.08
N LYS A 285 4.07 20.29 2.35
CA LYS A 285 3.10 21.35 2.70
C LYS A 285 3.49 22.69 2.10
N SER A 286 4.79 23.03 2.05
CA SER A 286 5.26 24.26 1.40
C SER A 286 5.01 24.26 -0.11
N LEU A 287 4.87 23.06 -0.73
CA LEU A 287 4.45 22.89 -2.13
C LEU A 287 2.93 22.94 -2.34
N GLY A 288 2.13 23.17 -1.27
CA GLY A 288 0.68 23.32 -1.32
C GLY A 288 -0.12 22.03 -1.02
N TYR A 289 0.53 20.93 -0.62
CA TYR A 289 -0.20 19.73 -0.20
C TYR A 289 -0.75 19.86 1.21
N HIS A 290 -1.96 19.36 1.45
CA HIS A 290 -2.70 19.48 2.71
C HIS A 290 -2.66 18.18 3.52
N ASP A 291 -3.09 18.24 4.79
CA ASP A 291 -3.07 17.12 5.74
C ASP A 291 -3.75 15.84 5.20
N ASN A 292 -4.79 15.98 4.39
CA ASN A 292 -5.45 14.85 3.74
C ASN A 292 -4.64 14.20 2.61
N SER A 293 -3.52 14.76 2.24
CA SER A 293 -2.59 14.17 1.27
C SER A 293 -1.58 13.19 1.91
N PHE A 294 -1.47 13.14 3.24
CA PHE A 294 -0.44 12.35 3.91
C PHE A 294 -1.02 11.13 4.62
N ILE A 295 -0.55 9.95 4.23
CA ILE A 295 -0.86 8.67 4.86
C ILE A 295 0.46 8.12 5.40
N VAL A 296 0.65 8.19 6.71
CA VAL A 296 1.87 7.73 7.38
C VAL A 296 1.58 6.48 8.19
N GLY A 297 2.36 5.44 7.97
CA GLY A 297 2.29 4.20 8.73
C GLY A 297 3.65 3.74 9.26
N PRO A 298 3.68 2.92 10.31
CA PRO A 298 4.93 2.33 10.77
C PRO A 298 5.40 1.26 9.79
N LEU A 299 6.71 1.08 9.68
CA LEU A 299 7.29 -0.07 8.98
C LEU A 299 7.20 -1.30 9.88
N TYR A 300 6.45 -2.31 9.44
CA TYR A 300 6.30 -3.57 10.15
C TYR A 300 7.40 -4.58 9.82
N THR A 301 7.82 -4.61 8.56
CA THR A 301 8.87 -5.52 8.04
C THR A 301 9.73 -4.79 7.02
N PRO A 302 11.06 -5.00 7.06
CA PRO A 302 11.82 -5.87 7.98
C PRO A 302 11.91 -5.28 9.40
N GLU A 303 11.73 -6.14 10.41
CA GLU A 303 11.65 -5.74 11.83
C GLU A 303 12.87 -4.95 12.32
N HIS A 304 14.07 -5.30 11.88
CA HIS A 304 15.30 -4.60 12.27
C HIS A 304 15.33 -3.12 11.82
N GLN A 305 14.47 -2.71 10.89
CA GLN A 305 14.33 -1.31 10.46
C GLN A 305 13.20 -0.55 11.18
N SER A 306 12.47 -1.18 12.09
CA SER A 306 11.46 -0.48 12.90
C SER A 306 12.10 0.59 13.78
N ILE A 307 11.42 1.73 13.97
CA ILE A 307 11.88 2.75 14.94
C ILE A 307 11.93 2.21 16.38
N LEU A 308 11.18 1.15 16.69
CA LEU A 308 11.19 0.51 18.02
C LEU A 308 12.56 -0.09 18.41
N ASN A 309 13.49 -0.18 17.46
CA ASN A 309 14.88 -0.53 17.74
C ASN A 309 15.71 0.63 18.28
N LEU A 310 15.27 1.89 18.15
CA LEU A 310 15.99 3.04 18.69
C LEU A 310 16.14 2.97 20.21
N PRO A 311 17.18 3.58 20.80
CA PRO A 311 17.29 3.76 22.25
C PRO A 311 16.06 4.46 22.83
N ASP A 312 15.67 4.12 24.07
CA ASP A 312 14.44 4.66 24.68
C ASP A 312 14.44 6.19 24.75
N VAL A 313 15.59 6.81 25.03
CA VAL A 313 15.75 8.28 25.04
C VAL A 313 15.43 8.88 23.67
N VAL A 314 15.83 8.21 22.59
CA VAL A 314 15.56 8.67 21.21
C VAL A 314 14.11 8.45 20.84
N LEU A 315 13.51 7.31 21.24
CA LEU A 315 12.08 7.04 21.06
C LEU A 315 11.21 8.09 21.75
N GLU A 316 11.54 8.48 22.98
CA GLU A 316 10.80 9.54 23.68
C GLU A 316 10.88 10.89 22.96
N GLN A 317 12.02 11.21 22.33
CA GLN A 317 12.11 12.41 21.45
C GLN A 317 11.17 12.29 20.25
N VAL A 318 11.10 11.12 19.61
CA VAL A 318 10.17 10.89 18.49
C VAL A 318 8.71 11.02 18.95
N TYR A 319 8.36 10.42 20.09
CA TYR A 319 7.02 10.54 20.66
C TYR A 319 6.67 12.00 20.97
N LYS A 320 7.63 12.75 21.51
CA LYS A 320 7.45 14.17 21.74
C LYS A 320 7.17 14.93 20.44
N ILE A 321 7.96 14.69 19.39
CA ILE A 321 7.73 15.30 18.07
C ILE A 321 6.31 15.03 17.59
N ILE A 322 5.85 13.77 17.65
CA ILE A 322 4.50 13.42 17.18
C ILE A 322 3.41 14.11 18.02
N ARG A 323 3.57 14.18 19.35
CA ARG A 323 2.64 14.92 20.24
C ARG A 323 2.60 16.40 19.90
N ASP A 324 3.76 17.05 19.77
CA ASP A 324 3.87 18.48 19.41
C ASP A 324 3.20 18.76 18.05
N ARG A 325 3.29 17.80 17.09
CA ARG A 325 2.58 17.87 15.80
C ARG A 325 1.07 17.70 15.93
N LEU A 326 0.60 16.87 16.85
CA LEU A 326 -0.83 16.73 17.16
C LEU A 326 -1.39 17.99 17.82
N ASP A 327 -0.60 18.67 18.66
CA ASP A 327 -0.98 19.93 19.30
C ASP A 327 -1.16 21.07 18.28
N GLN A 328 -0.54 20.99 17.11
CA GLN A 328 -0.78 21.87 15.96
C GLN A 328 -2.13 21.62 15.27
N LYS A 329 -2.93 20.68 15.79
CA LYS A 329 -4.28 20.32 15.32
C LYS A 329 -4.33 19.95 13.83
N PRO A 330 -3.48 19.01 13.36
CA PRO A 330 -3.60 18.50 12.00
C PRO A 330 -4.97 17.87 11.78
N GLU A 331 -5.41 17.81 10.52
CA GLU A 331 -6.71 17.27 10.17
C GLU A 331 -6.60 15.97 9.35
N GLY A 332 -7.71 15.27 9.20
CA GLY A 332 -7.89 14.17 8.25
C GLY A 332 -6.90 13.02 8.40
N TYR A 333 -6.29 12.62 7.31
CA TYR A 333 -5.39 11.45 7.27
C TYR A 333 -4.12 11.64 8.09
N LEU A 334 -3.54 12.84 8.11
CA LEU A 334 -2.31 13.10 8.86
C LEU A 334 -2.53 13.00 10.37
N LYS A 335 -3.62 13.59 10.88
CA LYS A 335 -4.02 13.46 12.30
C LYS A 335 -4.11 11.99 12.70
N ASN A 336 -4.83 11.20 11.89
CA ASN A 336 -5.03 9.78 12.17
C ASN A 336 -3.73 8.99 12.11
N SER A 337 -2.88 9.31 11.15
CA SER A 337 -1.56 8.71 11.03
C SER A 337 -0.75 8.93 12.32
N TYR A 338 -0.67 10.15 12.81
CA TYR A 338 0.07 10.46 14.05
C TYR A 338 -0.48 9.73 15.27
N ILE A 339 -1.80 9.67 15.42
CA ILE A 339 -2.43 8.94 16.52
C ILE A 339 -2.12 7.43 16.43
N ASN A 340 -2.25 6.86 15.22
CA ASN A 340 -1.98 5.43 15.01
C ASN A 340 -0.48 5.09 15.25
N LEU A 341 0.43 5.99 14.87
CA LEU A 341 1.85 5.82 15.15
C LEU A 341 2.12 5.79 16.66
N LEU A 342 1.60 6.78 17.42
CA LEU A 342 1.78 6.82 18.88
C LEU A 342 1.20 5.57 19.55
N GLU A 343 0.00 5.17 19.15
CA GLU A 343 -0.64 3.98 19.69
C GLU A 343 0.19 2.72 19.40
N TYR A 344 0.59 2.51 18.14
CA TYR A 344 1.40 1.37 17.76
C TYR A 344 2.71 1.31 18.55
N TYR A 345 3.43 2.44 18.64
CA TYR A 345 4.73 2.47 19.31
C TYR A 345 4.64 2.32 20.83
N SER A 346 3.58 2.82 21.47
CA SER A 346 3.39 2.73 22.91
C SER A 346 2.83 1.39 23.38
N THR A 347 2.14 0.64 22.50
CA THR A 347 1.47 -0.61 22.88
C THR A 347 2.18 -1.87 22.37
N THR A 348 3.10 -1.73 21.42
CA THR A 348 3.80 -2.88 20.83
C THR A 348 4.98 -3.30 21.72
N ALA A 349 4.90 -4.52 22.26
CA ALA A 349 6.06 -5.14 22.91
C ALA A 349 7.13 -5.42 21.85
N TRP A 350 8.35 -4.92 22.07
CA TRP A 350 9.44 -5.02 21.10
C TRP A 350 10.74 -5.45 21.74
N LYS A 351 11.40 -6.41 21.10
CA LYS A 351 12.78 -6.78 21.46
C LYS A 351 13.72 -6.06 20.52
N LYS A 352 14.48 -5.09 21.03
CA LYS A 352 15.43 -4.30 20.25
C LYS A 352 16.56 -5.17 19.69
N ASP A 353 16.93 -4.90 18.45
CA ASP A 353 18.00 -5.59 17.73
C ASP A 353 18.81 -4.60 16.87
N ILE A 354 19.45 -3.64 17.52
CA ILE A 354 20.34 -2.67 16.90
C ILE A 354 21.51 -3.36 16.18
N PRO A 355 22.18 -4.37 16.75
CA PRO A 355 23.26 -5.08 16.08
C PRO A 355 22.82 -5.65 14.72
N LYS A 356 21.62 -6.21 14.63
CA LYS A 356 21.08 -6.71 13.36
C LYS A 356 20.85 -5.59 12.35
N PHE A 357 20.30 -4.45 12.79
CA PHE A 357 20.12 -3.28 11.91
C PHE A 357 21.46 -2.84 11.31
N ILE A 358 22.51 -2.71 12.14
CA ILE A 358 23.85 -2.31 11.68
C ILE A 358 24.41 -3.33 10.69
N ALA A 359 24.42 -4.63 11.08
CA ALA A 359 25.00 -5.69 10.23
C ALA A 359 24.30 -5.81 8.87
N GLU A 360 22.96 -5.81 8.84
CA GLU A 360 22.20 -5.89 7.58
C GLU A 360 22.40 -4.62 6.71
N THR A 361 22.56 -3.46 7.35
CA THR A 361 22.83 -2.20 6.68
C THR A 361 24.22 -2.20 6.06
N GLU A 362 25.27 -2.63 6.79
CA GLU A 362 26.64 -2.73 6.29
C GLU A 362 26.75 -3.73 5.12
N ILE A 363 26.09 -4.89 5.20
CA ILE A 363 26.05 -5.87 4.10
C ILE A 363 25.44 -5.23 2.84
N ARG A 364 24.36 -4.49 2.99
CA ARG A 364 23.69 -3.81 1.89
C ARG A 364 24.56 -2.68 1.31
N ASP A 365 25.12 -1.85 2.17
CA ASP A 365 25.97 -0.71 1.79
C ASP A 365 27.21 -1.16 1.05
N ASN A 366 27.90 -2.21 1.53
CA ASN A 366 29.05 -2.80 0.84
C ASN A 366 28.68 -3.33 -0.56
N ARG A 367 27.52 -3.92 -0.71
CA ARG A 367 27.02 -4.40 -2.01
C ARG A 367 26.75 -3.26 -2.98
N ARG A 368 26.25 -2.12 -2.48
CA ARG A 368 25.80 -0.97 -3.26
C ARG A 368 26.88 0.10 -3.44
N GLY A 369 27.99 0.03 -2.71
CA GLY A 369 29.03 1.05 -2.71
C GLY A 369 28.54 2.39 -2.13
N VAL A 370 27.69 2.36 -1.11
CA VAL A 370 27.12 3.53 -0.40
C VAL A 370 27.37 3.42 1.09
N SER A 371 27.15 4.48 1.85
CA SER A 371 27.33 4.51 3.30
C SER A 371 26.13 5.13 4.01
N CYS A 372 25.40 4.31 4.77
CA CYS A 372 24.31 4.77 5.62
C CYS A 372 24.81 5.79 6.66
N ARG A 373 26.00 5.56 7.21
CA ARG A 373 26.60 6.44 8.23
C ARG A 373 26.90 7.84 7.67
N GLU A 374 27.29 7.94 6.40
CA GLU A 374 27.53 9.24 5.75
C GLU A 374 26.25 10.00 5.46
N VAL A 375 25.20 9.30 5.04
CA VAL A 375 23.90 9.91 4.74
C VAL A 375 23.10 10.23 6.00
N PHE A 376 23.19 9.38 7.05
CA PHE A 376 22.45 9.51 8.31
C PHE A 376 23.38 9.62 9.53
N PRO A 377 24.32 10.58 9.60
CA PRO A 377 25.28 10.66 10.69
C PRO A 377 24.61 10.82 12.07
N LYS A 378 23.50 11.59 12.12
CA LYS A 378 22.74 11.80 13.34
C LYS A 378 22.10 10.52 13.89
N LEU A 379 21.69 9.60 13.02
CA LEU A 379 21.17 8.31 13.46
C LEU A 379 22.26 7.51 14.19
N TYR A 380 23.48 7.45 13.65
CA TYR A 380 24.56 6.70 14.26
C TYR A 380 25.02 7.31 15.60
N GLU A 381 25.03 8.64 15.72
CA GLU A 381 25.23 9.32 17.01
C GLU A 381 24.12 8.92 18.01
N ASP A 382 22.86 8.95 17.62
CA ASP A 382 21.71 8.63 18.45
C ASP A 382 21.68 7.11 18.82
N LEU A 383 22.29 6.25 17.99
CA LEU A 383 22.47 4.81 18.29
C LEU A 383 23.67 4.53 19.20
N GLY A 384 24.58 5.50 19.40
CA GLY A 384 25.83 5.34 20.17
C GLY A 384 26.91 4.54 19.47
N CYS A 385 26.95 4.61 18.12
CA CYS A 385 27.88 3.84 17.27
C CYS A 385 28.92 4.72 16.56
#